data_6f17ff8b301c95cf51ad6f28d5813bfe
#
_entry.id   6f17ff8b301c95cf51ad6f28d5813bfe
#
_cell.length_a   1.000
_cell.length_b   1.000
_cell.length_c   1.000
_cell.angle_alpha   90.00
_cell.angle_beta   90.00
_cell.angle_gamma   90.00
#
_symmetry.space_group_name_H-M   'P 1'
#
loop_
_entity.id
_entity.type
_entity.pdbx_description
1 polymer ?
#
loop_
_entity_poly.entity_id
_entity_poly.type
_entity_poly.pdbx_seq_one_letter_code
_entity_poly.pdbx_strand_id
1 'polypeptide(L)'
;MFSKSVTLAQYDPDLAAAIAQEDQRQQDHVELIASENYVSCAVMEAQGSPLTNKSAEGYPGKRYYGGCEYVDIVEQLAIDRAKELFGAEYVNVQPHSGSQANQAVYASVLKPGDTILGMSLAHGGHLTHGASVNISGKLYNAITYGLDENEVLDYAEVERLALEHKPKMIVAGASAYALQIDWAKFREIADKVGAYLFVDMAHYAGLIAGGEYPNPVPFCDFVTTTTHKTLRGPRGGVILCRDNTHEKALNSSIFPSLQGGPLMHVIAAKAVAFKEALQPEFKQYAKQVKINAAAMAEELVKRGLRIVSGRTESHVFLVDLQPMKITGKAAEAALGKAHITVNKNAIPNDPEKPFVTSGIRIGSAAMTTRGFNEADARVLANLVADVLANPEDEANLAKVREQVTALCNKYPVYGA
;
A
#
# COMPACT_ATOMS: atom_id res chain seq x y z
N MET A 1 37.69 16.53 1.54
CA MET A 1 37.68 15.03 1.60
C MET A 1 36.62 14.68 2.65
N PHE A 2 35.66 13.80 2.35
CA PHE A 2 34.65 13.41 3.32
C PHE A 2 35.28 12.59 4.48
N SER A 3 34.75 12.77 5.70
CA SER A 3 35.16 11.98 6.86
C SER A 3 34.46 10.63 6.87
N LYS A 4 35.20 9.56 7.17
CA LYS A 4 34.65 8.19 7.27
C LYS A 4 34.06 7.85 8.65
N SER A 5 34.29 8.73 9.65
CA SER A 5 33.99 8.47 11.06
C SER A 5 33.01 9.47 11.67
N VAL A 6 32.67 10.55 10.98
CA VAL A 6 31.75 11.56 11.49
C VAL A 6 30.31 11.04 11.36
N THR A 7 29.56 11.10 12.45
CA THR A 7 28.13 10.74 12.48
C THR A 7 27.29 11.84 11.83
N LEU A 8 26.04 11.50 11.46
CA LEU A 8 25.11 12.49 10.92
C LEU A 8 24.92 13.68 11.88
N ALA A 9 24.75 13.40 13.15
CA ALA A 9 24.56 14.45 14.18
C ALA A 9 25.74 15.41 14.30
N GLN A 10 26.95 14.95 14.02
CA GLN A 10 28.17 15.78 14.04
C GLN A 10 28.34 16.57 12.73
N TYR A 11 27.89 16.00 11.60
CA TYR A 11 28.08 16.58 10.26
C TYR A 11 26.95 17.54 9.88
N ASP A 12 25.71 17.12 10.15
CA ASP A 12 24.48 17.87 9.83
C ASP A 12 23.49 17.79 11.01
N PRO A 13 23.70 18.62 12.04
CA PRO A 13 22.87 18.60 13.25
C PRO A 13 21.40 18.96 12.96
N ASP A 14 21.14 19.82 11.97
CA ASP A 14 19.78 20.25 11.64
C ASP A 14 18.98 19.08 11.03
N LEU A 15 19.58 18.31 10.11
CA LEU A 15 18.97 17.11 9.55
C LEU A 15 18.80 16.02 10.62
N ALA A 16 19.81 15.83 11.47
CA ALA A 16 19.71 14.87 12.57
C ALA A 16 18.57 15.22 13.55
N ALA A 17 18.40 16.51 13.87
CA ALA A 17 17.29 16.98 14.70
C ALA A 17 15.92 16.75 14.06
N ALA A 18 15.78 17.00 12.75
CA ALA A 18 14.54 16.75 12.02
C ALA A 18 14.18 15.25 12.01
N ILE A 19 15.15 14.36 11.82
CA ILE A 19 14.95 12.90 11.91
C ILE A 19 14.51 12.49 13.31
N ALA A 20 15.16 13.02 14.34
CA ALA A 20 14.78 12.73 15.73
C ALA A 20 13.37 13.22 16.08
N GLN A 21 12.94 14.36 15.52
CA GLN A 21 11.56 14.85 15.69
C GLN A 21 10.53 13.93 15.00
N GLU A 22 10.83 13.40 13.80
CA GLU A 22 9.96 12.45 13.13
C GLU A 22 9.92 11.12 13.90
N ASP A 23 11.04 10.64 14.42
CA ASP A 23 11.10 9.45 15.24
C ASP A 23 10.22 9.60 16.51
N GLN A 24 10.30 10.74 17.20
CA GLN A 24 9.44 11.07 18.33
C GLN A 24 7.96 11.16 17.92
N ARG A 25 7.65 11.77 16.77
CA ARG A 25 6.28 11.83 16.25
C ARG A 25 5.71 10.43 16.03
N GLN A 26 6.48 9.53 15.40
CA GLN A 26 6.05 8.13 15.19
C GLN A 26 5.83 7.41 16.53
N GLN A 27 6.62 7.72 17.53
CA GLN A 27 6.46 7.16 18.89
C GLN A 27 5.17 7.66 19.55
N ASP A 28 4.87 8.96 19.46
CA ASP A 28 3.78 9.61 20.19
C ASP A 28 2.41 9.46 19.52
N HIS A 29 2.38 9.25 18.19
CA HIS A 29 1.15 9.14 17.42
C HIS A 29 0.75 7.69 17.14
N VAL A 30 -0.55 7.42 17.09
CA VAL A 30 -1.07 6.19 16.47
C VAL A 30 -1.23 6.42 14.98
N GLU A 31 -0.52 5.63 14.19
CA GLU A 31 -0.57 5.67 12.72
C GLU A 31 -1.73 4.81 12.20
N LEU A 32 -2.70 5.45 11.56
CA LEU A 32 -3.87 4.82 10.94
C LEU A 32 -3.96 5.08 9.42
N ILE A 33 -2.94 5.66 8.81
CA ILE A 33 -2.87 5.74 7.35
C ILE A 33 -2.69 4.33 6.80
N ALA A 34 -3.67 3.84 6.02
CA ALA A 34 -3.75 2.45 5.56
C ALA A 34 -2.56 2.00 4.69
N SER A 35 -1.80 2.95 4.13
CA SER A 35 -0.62 2.70 3.30
C SER A 35 0.71 2.85 4.05
N GLU A 36 0.70 3.01 5.38
CA GLU A 36 1.89 3.14 6.21
C GLU A 36 2.06 1.94 7.14
N ASN A 37 3.32 1.70 7.53
CA ASN A 37 3.70 0.65 8.45
C ASN A 37 5.09 0.94 9.03
N TYR A 38 5.49 0.20 10.03
CA TYR A 38 6.83 0.24 10.63
C TYR A 38 7.63 -0.97 10.17
N VAL A 39 8.83 -0.73 9.66
CA VAL A 39 9.77 -1.79 9.27
C VAL A 39 10.58 -2.26 10.47
N SER A 40 11.14 -3.47 10.40
CA SER A 40 12.08 -3.96 11.42
C SER A 40 13.42 -3.23 11.38
N CYS A 41 14.17 -3.29 12.49
CA CYS A 41 15.55 -2.80 12.51
C CYS A 41 16.43 -3.48 11.45
N ALA A 42 16.22 -4.78 11.19
CA ALA A 42 16.95 -5.51 10.15
C ALA A 42 16.70 -4.97 8.74
N VAL A 43 15.47 -4.54 8.44
CA VAL A 43 15.13 -3.87 7.16
C VAL A 43 15.85 -2.53 7.05
N MET A 44 15.88 -1.73 8.13
CA MET A 44 16.60 -0.43 8.16
C MET A 44 18.11 -0.62 8.02
N GLU A 45 18.68 -1.62 8.69
CA GLU A 45 20.10 -1.96 8.60
C GLU A 45 20.50 -2.35 7.15
N ALA A 46 19.71 -3.20 6.50
CA ALA A 46 19.93 -3.58 5.11
C ALA A 46 19.86 -2.37 4.18
N GLN A 47 18.91 -1.46 4.41
CA GLN A 47 18.75 -0.26 3.60
C GLN A 47 19.88 0.76 3.81
N GLY A 48 20.44 0.85 5.00
CA GLY A 48 21.61 1.69 5.32
C GLY A 48 22.96 1.05 5.01
N SER A 49 22.99 -0.09 4.30
CA SER A 49 24.21 -0.85 4.03
C SER A 49 25.07 -0.25 2.90
N PRO A 50 26.36 -0.67 2.79
CA PRO A 50 27.26 -0.26 1.71
C PRO A 50 26.79 -0.65 0.30
N LEU A 51 25.74 -1.45 0.16
CA LEU A 51 25.13 -1.79 -1.13
C LEU A 51 24.61 -0.55 -1.88
N THR A 52 24.37 0.55 -1.17
CA THR A 52 24.03 1.86 -1.77
C THR A 52 25.10 2.37 -2.74
N ASN A 53 26.35 1.92 -2.61
CA ASN A 53 27.48 2.37 -3.43
C ASN A 53 27.59 1.63 -4.78
N LYS A 54 26.82 0.54 -4.99
CA LYS A 54 27.06 -0.36 -6.12
C LYS A 54 26.11 -0.10 -7.29
N SER A 55 26.70 0.17 -8.46
CA SER A 55 25.98 0.15 -9.75
C SER A 55 25.83 -1.29 -10.25
N ALA A 56 24.57 -1.69 -10.57
CA ALA A 56 24.24 -3.06 -10.93
C ALA A 56 23.22 -3.15 -12.08
N GLU A 57 23.34 -2.30 -13.10
CA GLU A 57 22.49 -2.34 -14.30
C GLU A 57 22.49 -3.73 -14.93
N GLY A 58 21.33 -4.17 -15.38
CA GLY A 58 21.07 -5.54 -15.83
C GLY A 58 20.44 -6.40 -14.74
N TYR A 59 20.66 -7.70 -14.80
CA TYR A 59 20.03 -8.70 -13.94
C TYR A 59 21.07 -9.69 -13.40
N PRO A 60 20.79 -10.49 -12.36
CA PRO A 60 21.71 -11.48 -11.83
C PRO A 60 22.34 -12.33 -12.93
N GLY A 61 23.68 -12.43 -12.94
CA GLY A 61 24.44 -13.13 -13.95
C GLY A 61 24.55 -12.45 -15.32
N LYS A 62 23.87 -11.32 -15.52
CA LYS A 62 23.83 -10.55 -16.79
C LYS A 62 23.93 -9.05 -16.51
N ARG A 63 24.98 -8.63 -15.80
CA ARG A 63 25.22 -7.23 -15.45
C ARG A 63 26.04 -6.52 -16.52
N TYR A 64 25.88 -5.22 -16.60
CA TYR A 64 26.69 -4.36 -17.47
C TYR A 64 28.01 -3.91 -16.82
N TYR A 65 28.16 -4.13 -15.50
CA TYR A 65 29.36 -3.73 -14.72
C TYR A 65 29.94 -4.92 -13.97
N GLY A 66 31.26 -4.86 -13.75
CA GLY A 66 31.98 -5.82 -12.92
C GLY A 66 31.71 -5.64 -11.43
N GLY A 67 32.14 -6.60 -10.61
CA GLY A 67 32.01 -6.56 -9.14
C GLY A 67 30.59 -6.77 -8.64
N CYS A 68 29.78 -7.54 -9.35
CA CYS A 68 28.37 -7.78 -9.03
C CYS A 68 28.09 -9.14 -8.39
N GLU A 69 29.11 -9.94 -8.10
CA GLU A 69 28.97 -11.30 -7.56
C GLU A 69 28.14 -11.37 -6.28
N TYR A 70 28.25 -10.39 -5.40
CA TYR A 70 27.51 -10.36 -4.13
C TYR A 70 26.12 -9.71 -4.26
N VAL A 71 25.98 -8.67 -5.09
CA VAL A 71 24.67 -8.07 -5.35
C VAL A 71 23.77 -9.01 -6.16
N ASP A 72 24.34 -9.91 -6.96
CA ASP A 72 23.59 -10.96 -7.63
C ASP A 72 22.95 -11.92 -6.61
N ILE A 73 23.70 -12.29 -5.55
CA ILE A 73 23.18 -13.11 -4.46
C ILE A 73 22.02 -12.38 -3.75
N VAL A 74 22.19 -11.08 -3.47
CA VAL A 74 21.17 -10.27 -2.79
C VAL A 74 19.88 -10.19 -3.61
N GLU A 75 19.99 -9.89 -4.91
CA GLU A 75 18.80 -9.79 -5.77
C GLU A 75 18.15 -11.17 -5.95
N GLN A 76 18.93 -12.23 -6.13
CA GLN A 76 18.39 -13.58 -6.25
C GLN A 76 17.63 -14.01 -4.98
N LEU A 77 18.16 -13.71 -3.78
CA LEU A 77 17.47 -13.97 -2.52
C LEU A 77 16.11 -13.25 -2.45
N ALA A 78 16.03 -12.01 -2.91
CA ALA A 78 14.78 -11.27 -2.95
C ALA A 78 13.77 -11.89 -3.94
N ILE A 79 14.25 -12.30 -5.12
CA ILE A 79 13.43 -12.96 -6.15
C ILE A 79 12.90 -14.29 -5.62
N ASP A 80 13.75 -15.16 -5.09
CA ASP A 80 13.37 -16.50 -4.63
C ASP A 80 12.35 -16.45 -3.49
N ARG A 81 12.58 -15.57 -2.52
CA ARG A 81 11.67 -15.35 -1.40
C ARG A 81 10.31 -14.80 -1.84
N ALA A 82 10.28 -13.89 -2.79
CA ALA A 82 9.02 -13.37 -3.33
C ALA A 82 8.26 -14.43 -4.14
N LYS A 83 8.97 -15.29 -4.89
CA LYS A 83 8.37 -16.45 -5.58
C LYS A 83 7.70 -17.40 -4.58
N GLU A 84 8.42 -17.77 -3.53
CA GLU A 84 7.89 -18.63 -2.47
C GLU A 84 6.68 -18.00 -1.77
N LEU A 85 6.78 -16.72 -1.44
CA LEU A 85 5.76 -15.98 -0.67
C LEU A 85 4.42 -15.89 -1.40
N PHE A 86 4.44 -15.67 -2.72
CA PHE A 86 3.24 -15.41 -3.52
C PHE A 86 2.88 -16.52 -4.50
N GLY A 87 3.71 -17.56 -4.64
CA GLY A 87 3.49 -18.65 -5.58
C GLY A 87 3.65 -18.22 -7.05
N ALA A 88 4.55 -17.28 -7.33
CA ALA A 88 4.82 -16.77 -8.67
C ALA A 88 6.02 -17.49 -9.32
N GLU A 89 5.95 -17.72 -10.64
CA GLU A 89 7.12 -18.26 -11.38
C GLU A 89 8.08 -17.14 -11.82
N TYR A 90 7.55 -15.97 -12.17
CA TYR A 90 8.34 -14.79 -12.51
C TYR A 90 8.22 -13.73 -11.45
N VAL A 91 9.36 -13.11 -11.08
CA VAL A 91 9.44 -11.99 -10.16
C VAL A 91 10.52 -11.01 -10.63
N ASN A 92 10.19 -9.70 -10.62
CA ASN A 92 11.16 -8.62 -10.78
C ASN A 92 11.10 -7.71 -9.56
N VAL A 93 12.20 -7.59 -8.82
CA VAL A 93 12.30 -6.83 -7.57
C VAL A 93 12.94 -5.44 -7.76
N GLN A 94 13.28 -5.07 -9.00
CA GLN A 94 13.97 -3.82 -9.30
C GLN A 94 13.08 -2.56 -9.31
N PRO A 95 11.75 -2.59 -9.50
CA PRO A 95 10.95 -1.36 -9.46
C PRO A 95 11.20 -0.52 -8.21
N HIS A 96 11.53 0.77 -8.42
CA HIS A 96 11.78 1.72 -7.32
C HIS A 96 10.51 2.07 -6.57
N SER A 97 9.35 1.93 -7.19
CA SER A 97 8.03 2.19 -6.61
C SER A 97 6.95 1.32 -7.25
N GLY A 98 5.78 1.22 -6.60
CA GLY A 98 4.60 0.59 -7.21
C GLY A 98 4.18 1.28 -8.51
N SER A 99 4.28 2.60 -8.58
CA SER A 99 3.95 3.35 -9.81
C SER A 99 4.85 2.97 -10.99
N GLN A 100 6.15 2.78 -10.75
CA GLN A 100 7.08 2.33 -11.80
C GLN A 100 6.86 0.86 -12.16
N ALA A 101 6.50 0.00 -11.21
CA ALA A 101 6.08 -1.36 -11.50
C ALA A 101 4.85 -1.40 -12.41
N ASN A 102 3.82 -0.58 -12.11
CA ASN A 102 2.63 -0.46 -12.93
C ASN A 102 2.94 0.08 -14.35
N GLN A 103 3.78 1.11 -14.44
CA GLN A 103 4.23 1.63 -15.73
C GLN A 103 4.98 0.60 -16.57
N ALA A 104 5.82 -0.23 -15.93
CA ALA A 104 6.55 -1.29 -16.62
C ALA A 104 5.60 -2.37 -17.18
N VAL A 105 4.56 -2.74 -16.42
CA VAL A 105 3.52 -3.65 -16.91
C VAL A 105 2.82 -3.07 -18.12
N TYR A 106 2.37 -1.81 -18.05
CA TYR A 106 1.74 -1.16 -19.21
C TYR A 106 2.67 -1.12 -20.41
N ALA A 107 3.90 -0.63 -20.24
CA ALA A 107 4.88 -0.49 -21.32
C ALA A 107 5.29 -1.83 -21.95
N SER A 108 5.17 -2.94 -21.23
CA SER A 108 5.55 -4.26 -21.72
C SER A 108 4.60 -4.82 -22.80
N VAL A 109 3.31 -4.43 -22.77
CA VAL A 109 2.29 -5.03 -23.64
C VAL A 109 1.33 -4.02 -24.29
N LEU A 110 1.37 -2.74 -23.88
CA LEU A 110 0.51 -1.69 -24.41
C LEU A 110 1.29 -0.66 -25.23
N LYS A 111 0.58 0.03 -26.10
CA LYS A 111 1.05 1.22 -26.84
C LYS A 111 0.25 2.45 -26.39
N PRO A 112 0.83 3.66 -26.47
CA PRO A 112 0.07 4.89 -26.24
C PRO A 112 -1.22 4.89 -27.07
N GLY A 113 -2.34 5.28 -26.43
CA GLY A 113 -3.67 5.26 -27.01
C GLY A 113 -4.45 3.95 -26.86
N ASP A 114 -3.82 2.87 -26.44
CA ASP A 114 -4.55 1.62 -26.12
C ASP A 114 -5.54 1.84 -24.97
N THR A 115 -6.67 1.14 -25.01
CA THR A 115 -7.70 1.25 -23.99
C THR A 115 -7.39 0.37 -22.79
N ILE A 116 -7.48 0.95 -21.60
CA ILE A 116 -7.45 0.25 -20.31
C ILE A 116 -8.76 0.47 -19.56
N LEU A 117 -9.16 -0.50 -18.76
CA LEU A 117 -10.33 -0.42 -17.89
C LEU A 117 -9.86 -0.59 -16.43
N GLY A 118 -9.96 0.47 -15.61
CA GLY A 118 -9.48 0.48 -14.23
C GLY A 118 -10.52 1.02 -13.25
N MET A 119 -10.28 0.81 -11.95
CA MET A 119 -11.17 1.34 -10.92
C MET A 119 -11.06 2.86 -10.82
N SER A 120 -12.20 3.55 -10.77
CA SER A 120 -12.26 5.00 -10.58
C SER A 120 -11.57 5.43 -9.28
N LEU A 121 -10.77 6.51 -9.36
CA LEU A 121 -10.13 7.11 -8.20
C LEU A 121 -11.15 7.51 -7.12
N ALA A 122 -12.31 8.03 -7.56
CA ALA A 122 -13.41 8.44 -6.66
C ALA A 122 -14.06 7.26 -5.92
N HIS A 123 -13.92 6.04 -6.43
CA HIS A 123 -14.46 4.82 -5.84
C HIS A 123 -13.38 3.93 -5.17
N GLY A 124 -12.18 4.46 -4.98
CA GLY A 124 -11.10 3.78 -4.26
C GLY A 124 -9.98 3.22 -5.13
N GLY A 125 -9.95 3.47 -6.44
CA GLY A 125 -8.84 3.13 -7.32
C GLY A 125 -7.55 3.86 -6.96
N HIS A 126 -6.45 3.50 -7.63
CA HIS A 126 -5.17 4.18 -7.51
C HIS A 126 -4.96 5.16 -8.67
N LEU A 127 -4.15 6.20 -8.47
CA LEU A 127 -3.77 7.16 -9.52
C LEU A 127 -3.27 6.47 -10.80
N THR A 128 -2.46 5.42 -10.64
CA THR A 128 -1.87 4.67 -11.77
C THR A 128 -2.84 3.73 -12.48
N HIS A 129 -4.12 3.69 -12.09
CA HIS A 129 -5.16 2.89 -12.75
C HIS A 129 -5.95 3.67 -13.81
N GLY A 130 -5.37 4.74 -14.36
CA GLY A 130 -5.95 5.52 -15.44
C GLY A 130 -6.45 6.92 -15.04
N ALA A 131 -6.10 7.43 -13.85
CA ALA A 131 -6.48 8.79 -13.47
C ALA A 131 -5.88 9.83 -14.44
N SER A 132 -6.67 10.79 -14.89
CA SER A 132 -6.29 11.77 -15.94
C SER A 132 -5.06 12.61 -15.61
N VAL A 133 -4.78 12.82 -14.33
CA VAL A 133 -3.59 13.56 -13.85
C VAL A 133 -2.32 12.68 -13.84
N ASN A 134 -2.47 11.36 -13.92
CA ASN A 134 -1.38 10.39 -13.90
C ASN A 134 -0.93 10.03 -15.33
N ILE A 135 0.32 9.56 -15.46
CA ILE A 135 0.85 9.10 -16.74
C ILE A 135 -0.02 8.02 -17.41
N SER A 136 -0.67 7.15 -16.60
CA SER A 136 -1.58 6.11 -17.11
C SER A 136 -2.79 6.71 -17.82
N GLY A 137 -3.40 7.76 -17.27
CA GLY A 137 -4.51 8.46 -17.91
C GLY A 137 -4.10 9.42 -19.02
N LYS A 138 -2.81 9.80 -19.09
CA LYS A 138 -2.27 10.65 -20.16
C LYS A 138 -1.84 9.86 -21.38
N LEU A 139 -1.35 8.64 -21.22
CA LEU A 139 -0.85 7.80 -22.32
C LEU A 139 -1.92 6.87 -22.88
N TYR A 140 -2.87 6.43 -22.07
CA TYR A 140 -3.86 5.41 -22.44
C TYR A 140 -5.27 5.99 -22.44
N ASN A 141 -6.15 5.39 -23.26
CA ASN A 141 -7.57 5.67 -23.23
C ASN A 141 -8.17 4.95 -22.00
N ALA A 142 -8.26 5.65 -20.87
CA ALA A 142 -8.67 5.08 -19.60
C ALA A 142 -10.20 5.15 -19.45
N ILE A 143 -10.84 3.99 -19.38
CA ILE A 143 -12.24 3.81 -18.99
C ILE A 143 -12.26 3.39 -17.52
N THR A 144 -13.23 3.87 -16.75
CA THR A 144 -13.29 3.56 -15.32
C THR A 144 -14.57 2.86 -14.93
N TYR A 145 -14.44 1.85 -14.06
CA TYR A 145 -15.56 1.20 -13.37
C TYR A 145 -15.62 1.65 -11.89
N GLY A 146 -16.73 1.38 -11.25
CA GLY A 146 -16.95 1.81 -9.88
C GLY A 146 -17.61 0.78 -8.98
N LEU A 147 -18.28 1.27 -7.95
CA LEU A 147 -19.06 0.51 -6.99
C LEU A 147 -20.54 0.69 -7.31
N ASP A 148 -21.35 -0.29 -6.93
CA ASP A 148 -22.81 -0.23 -7.00
C ASP A 148 -23.41 0.68 -5.91
N GLU A 149 -24.73 0.72 -5.83
CA GLU A 149 -25.49 1.48 -4.82
C GLU A 149 -25.27 1.01 -3.38
N ASN A 150 -24.79 -0.24 -3.21
CA ASN A 150 -24.44 -0.82 -1.91
C ASN A 150 -22.96 -0.62 -1.58
N GLU A 151 -22.24 0.17 -2.39
CA GLU A 151 -20.80 0.45 -2.27
C GLU A 151 -19.95 -0.83 -2.38
N VAL A 152 -20.41 -1.79 -3.17
CA VAL A 152 -19.73 -3.04 -3.49
C VAL A 152 -19.27 -3.00 -4.95
N LEU A 153 -18.19 -3.68 -5.28
CA LEU A 153 -17.62 -3.76 -6.61
C LEU A 153 -18.67 -4.31 -7.60
N ASP A 154 -19.05 -3.52 -8.60
CA ASP A 154 -20.06 -3.87 -9.58
C ASP A 154 -19.44 -4.66 -10.75
N TYR A 155 -19.36 -5.98 -10.60
CA TYR A 155 -18.80 -6.86 -11.65
C TYR A 155 -19.66 -6.88 -12.91
N ALA A 156 -20.97 -6.63 -12.83
CA ALA A 156 -21.84 -6.54 -14.00
C ALA A 156 -21.51 -5.29 -14.83
N GLU A 157 -21.25 -4.18 -14.17
CA GLU A 157 -20.81 -2.95 -14.83
C GLU A 157 -19.40 -3.10 -15.40
N VAL A 158 -18.46 -3.77 -14.69
CA VAL A 158 -17.13 -4.09 -15.24
C VAL A 158 -17.27 -4.90 -16.53
N GLU A 159 -18.12 -5.92 -16.56
CA GLU A 159 -18.36 -6.75 -17.75
C GLU A 159 -18.98 -5.93 -18.88
N ARG A 160 -20.00 -5.13 -18.59
CA ARG A 160 -20.65 -4.26 -19.57
C ARG A 160 -19.65 -3.31 -20.24
N LEU A 161 -18.84 -2.62 -19.44
CA LEU A 161 -17.81 -1.70 -19.94
C LEU A 161 -16.73 -2.44 -20.73
N ALA A 162 -16.33 -3.62 -20.30
CA ALA A 162 -15.34 -4.44 -21.01
C ALA A 162 -15.86 -4.85 -22.40
N LEU A 163 -17.12 -5.28 -22.51
CA LEU A 163 -17.75 -5.65 -23.77
C LEU A 163 -17.93 -4.46 -24.71
N GLU A 164 -18.29 -3.30 -24.17
CA GLU A 164 -18.49 -2.06 -24.93
C GLU A 164 -17.17 -1.48 -25.46
N HIS A 165 -16.17 -1.34 -24.58
CA HIS A 165 -14.93 -0.63 -24.90
C HIS A 165 -13.79 -1.54 -25.37
N LYS A 166 -13.90 -2.85 -25.18
CA LYS A 166 -12.90 -3.89 -25.56
C LYS A 166 -11.46 -3.49 -25.16
N PRO A 167 -11.22 -3.23 -23.87
CA PRO A 167 -9.91 -2.81 -23.42
C PRO A 167 -8.86 -3.88 -23.71
N LYS A 168 -7.62 -3.48 -23.95
CA LYS A 168 -6.50 -4.41 -24.03
C LYS A 168 -6.07 -4.94 -22.67
N MET A 169 -6.36 -4.17 -21.61
CA MET A 169 -6.02 -4.54 -20.24
C MET A 169 -7.11 -4.10 -19.28
N ILE A 170 -7.50 -5.00 -18.38
CA ILE A 170 -8.34 -4.71 -17.22
C ILE A 170 -7.40 -4.63 -16.01
N VAL A 171 -7.49 -3.51 -15.28
CA VAL A 171 -6.69 -3.24 -14.08
C VAL A 171 -7.58 -3.38 -12.86
N ALA A 172 -7.29 -4.33 -12.01
CA ALA A 172 -7.99 -4.57 -10.75
C ALA A 172 -7.09 -4.27 -9.55
N GLY A 173 -7.71 -4.05 -8.39
CA GLY A 173 -7.04 -3.62 -7.18
C GLY A 173 -7.49 -2.23 -6.75
N ALA A 174 -7.30 -1.92 -5.47
CA ALA A 174 -7.80 -0.67 -4.90
C ALA A 174 -6.90 -0.15 -3.78
N SER A 175 -6.99 1.16 -3.54
CA SER A 175 -6.30 1.86 -2.44
C SER A 175 -7.24 2.16 -1.26
N ALA A 176 -8.55 2.12 -1.48
CA ALA A 176 -9.56 2.51 -0.50
C ALA A 176 -10.85 1.67 -0.62
N TYR A 177 -10.71 0.37 -0.85
CA TYR A 177 -11.83 -0.57 -0.88
C TYR A 177 -11.68 -1.59 0.24
N ALA A 178 -12.73 -1.72 1.06
CA ALA A 178 -12.67 -2.47 2.31
C ALA A 178 -12.91 -3.98 2.16
N LEU A 179 -13.64 -4.39 1.11
CA LEU A 179 -14.10 -5.76 0.95
C LEU A 179 -13.14 -6.61 0.12
N GLN A 180 -13.36 -7.92 0.11
CA GLN A 180 -12.59 -8.82 -0.76
C GLN A 180 -12.95 -8.61 -2.23
N ILE A 181 -11.92 -8.71 -3.09
CA ILE A 181 -12.06 -8.65 -4.54
C ILE A 181 -12.01 -10.08 -5.09
N ASP A 182 -12.98 -10.42 -5.93
CA ASP A 182 -13.06 -11.71 -6.61
C ASP A 182 -12.22 -11.68 -7.90
N TRP A 183 -11.00 -12.18 -7.82
CA TRP A 183 -10.07 -12.22 -8.96
C TRP A 183 -10.54 -13.16 -10.07
N ALA A 184 -11.27 -14.23 -9.73
CA ALA A 184 -11.80 -15.18 -10.71
C ALA A 184 -12.83 -14.51 -11.61
N LYS A 185 -13.72 -13.67 -11.06
CA LYS A 185 -14.68 -12.89 -11.85
C LYS A 185 -13.99 -11.91 -12.79
N PHE A 186 -12.94 -11.23 -12.34
CA PHE A 186 -12.15 -10.37 -13.22
C PHE A 186 -11.49 -11.18 -14.35
N ARG A 187 -10.99 -12.38 -14.06
CA ARG A 187 -10.42 -13.29 -15.09
C ARG A 187 -11.47 -13.69 -16.13
N GLU A 188 -12.65 -14.11 -15.69
CA GLU A 188 -13.76 -14.44 -16.59
C GLU A 188 -14.13 -13.29 -17.52
N ILE A 189 -14.22 -12.06 -16.98
CA ILE A 189 -14.53 -10.86 -17.77
C ILE A 189 -13.40 -10.57 -18.78
N ALA A 190 -12.14 -10.62 -18.35
CA ALA A 190 -11.00 -10.37 -19.22
C ALA A 190 -10.93 -11.40 -20.35
N ASP A 191 -11.21 -12.69 -20.09
CA ASP A 191 -11.24 -13.72 -21.11
C ASP A 191 -12.34 -13.51 -22.16
N LYS A 192 -13.52 -13.02 -21.76
CA LYS A 192 -14.61 -12.71 -22.68
C LYS A 192 -14.25 -11.69 -23.77
N VAL A 193 -13.34 -10.79 -23.46
CA VAL A 193 -12.91 -9.69 -24.37
C VAL A 193 -11.49 -9.84 -24.88
N GLY A 194 -10.76 -10.89 -24.46
CA GLY A 194 -9.38 -11.12 -24.84
C GLY A 194 -8.39 -10.10 -24.26
N ALA A 195 -8.72 -9.53 -23.09
CA ALA A 195 -7.89 -8.55 -22.41
C ALA A 195 -6.87 -9.22 -21.47
N TYR A 196 -5.73 -8.57 -21.27
CA TYR A 196 -4.87 -8.90 -20.14
C TYR A 196 -5.56 -8.55 -18.83
N LEU A 197 -5.39 -9.40 -17.80
CA LEU A 197 -5.76 -9.07 -16.42
C LEU A 197 -4.51 -8.68 -15.64
N PHE A 198 -4.49 -7.44 -15.20
CA PHE A 198 -3.45 -6.89 -14.35
C PHE A 198 -4.02 -6.55 -12.97
N VAL A 199 -3.41 -7.06 -11.90
CA VAL A 199 -3.81 -6.77 -10.53
C VAL A 199 -2.71 -6.02 -9.78
N ASP A 200 -3.04 -4.85 -9.26
CA ASP A 200 -2.26 -4.11 -8.28
C ASP A 200 -2.73 -4.51 -6.88
N MET A 201 -1.99 -5.41 -6.22
CA MET A 201 -2.33 -5.90 -4.89
C MET A 201 -1.65 -5.12 -3.76
N ALA A 202 -1.09 -3.95 -4.04
CA ALA A 202 -0.22 -3.21 -3.12
C ALA A 202 -0.79 -3.04 -1.70
N HIS A 203 -2.07 -2.73 -1.58
CA HIS A 203 -2.70 -2.57 -0.27
C HIS A 203 -2.88 -3.89 0.48
N TYR A 204 -3.12 -4.98 -0.23
CA TYR A 204 -3.49 -6.27 0.34
C TYR A 204 -2.32 -7.26 0.43
N ALA A 205 -1.15 -6.92 -0.11
CA ALA A 205 -0.03 -7.84 -0.26
C ALA A 205 0.41 -8.53 1.04
N GLY A 206 0.42 -7.81 2.17
CA GLY A 206 0.73 -8.41 3.47
C GLY A 206 -0.35 -9.39 3.95
N LEU A 207 -1.62 -9.10 3.70
CA LEU A 207 -2.73 -10.00 4.01
C LEU A 207 -2.70 -11.25 3.11
N ILE A 208 -2.35 -11.08 1.82
CA ILE A 208 -2.17 -12.18 0.87
C ILE A 208 -1.02 -13.07 1.32
N ALA A 209 0.12 -12.49 1.67
CA ALA A 209 1.29 -13.21 2.18
C ALA A 209 0.98 -13.99 3.46
N GLY A 210 0.14 -13.42 4.33
CA GLY A 210 -0.32 -14.06 5.57
C GLY A 210 -1.46 -15.08 5.39
N GLY A 211 -2.02 -15.20 4.17
CA GLY A 211 -3.16 -16.12 3.88
C GLY A 211 -4.52 -15.57 4.30
N GLU A 212 -4.63 -14.26 4.58
CA GLU A 212 -5.84 -13.60 5.08
C GLU A 212 -6.64 -12.84 3.99
N TYR A 213 -6.16 -12.86 2.74
CA TYR A 213 -6.82 -12.26 1.58
C TYR A 213 -6.53 -13.10 0.32
N PRO A 214 -7.47 -13.18 -0.65
CA PRO A 214 -7.28 -14.00 -1.85
C PRO A 214 -6.03 -13.62 -2.65
N ASN A 215 -5.22 -14.61 -3.05
CA ASN A 215 -4.03 -14.40 -3.86
C ASN A 215 -4.41 -14.23 -5.35
N PRO A 216 -4.07 -13.10 -6.02
CA PRO A 216 -4.40 -12.88 -7.42
C PRO A 216 -3.50 -13.64 -8.41
N VAL A 217 -2.31 -14.06 -8.02
CA VAL A 217 -1.29 -14.61 -8.93
C VAL A 217 -1.81 -15.73 -9.81
N PRO A 218 -2.60 -16.73 -9.34
CA PRO A 218 -3.12 -17.79 -10.19
C PRO A 218 -4.06 -17.33 -11.30
N PHE A 219 -4.70 -16.17 -11.16
CA PHE A 219 -5.75 -15.69 -12.07
C PHE A 219 -5.24 -14.66 -13.08
N CYS A 220 -4.09 -14.03 -12.84
CA CYS A 220 -3.69 -12.81 -13.53
C CYS A 220 -2.52 -13.04 -14.49
N ASP A 221 -2.45 -12.21 -15.54
CA ASP A 221 -1.28 -12.17 -16.42
C ASP A 221 -0.15 -11.38 -15.74
N PHE A 222 -0.50 -10.30 -15.04
CA PHE A 222 0.44 -9.44 -14.31
C PHE A 222 -0.09 -9.15 -12.92
N VAL A 223 0.81 -9.16 -11.94
CA VAL A 223 0.55 -8.69 -10.58
C VAL A 223 1.65 -7.74 -10.18
N THR A 224 1.29 -6.62 -9.55
CA THR A 224 2.26 -5.73 -8.92
C THR A 224 1.94 -5.53 -7.45
N THR A 225 2.94 -5.16 -6.70
CA THR A 225 2.77 -4.69 -5.33
C THR A 225 3.80 -3.64 -4.96
N THR A 226 3.48 -2.85 -3.95
CA THR A 226 4.48 -2.14 -3.14
C THR A 226 4.95 -3.06 -2.02
N THR A 227 6.11 -2.74 -1.45
CA THR A 227 6.69 -3.54 -0.36
C THR A 227 6.49 -2.94 1.04
N HIS A 228 6.01 -1.68 1.13
CA HIS A 228 6.04 -0.88 2.36
C HIS A 228 4.69 -0.70 3.09
N LYS A 229 3.59 -1.30 2.59
CA LYS A 229 2.25 -1.18 3.19
C LYS A 229 2.00 -2.34 4.17
N THR A 230 0.95 -3.11 3.97
CA THR A 230 0.68 -4.30 4.80
C THR A 230 1.82 -5.32 4.78
N LEU A 231 2.63 -5.36 3.72
CA LEU A 231 3.78 -6.26 3.61
C LEU A 231 4.96 -5.87 4.52
N ARG A 232 4.96 -4.67 5.10
CA ARG A 232 5.88 -4.23 6.16
C ARG A 232 7.37 -4.23 5.77
N GLY A 233 7.66 -3.92 4.51
CA GLY A 233 9.03 -3.83 3.99
C GLY A 233 9.47 -2.41 3.65
N PRO A 234 10.60 -2.24 2.98
CA PRO A 234 11.10 -0.95 2.52
C PRO A 234 10.20 -0.37 1.43
N ARG A 235 10.28 0.93 1.18
CA ARG A 235 9.60 1.58 0.07
C ARG A 235 10.18 1.09 -1.26
N GLY A 236 9.31 0.49 -2.08
CA GLY A 236 9.69 -0.08 -3.37
C GLY A 236 8.50 -0.78 -4.03
N GLY A 237 8.72 -1.34 -5.22
CA GLY A 237 7.75 -2.11 -5.98
C GLY A 237 8.29 -3.49 -6.39
N VAL A 238 7.36 -4.37 -6.76
CA VAL A 238 7.64 -5.72 -7.29
C VAL A 238 6.65 -6.03 -8.40
N ILE A 239 7.09 -6.74 -9.43
CA ILE A 239 6.24 -7.33 -10.47
C ILE A 239 6.31 -8.84 -10.33
N LEU A 240 5.16 -9.49 -10.41
CA LEU A 240 5.02 -10.94 -10.34
C LEU A 240 4.15 -11.44 -11.51
N CYS A 241 4.44 -12.64 -12.01
CA CYS A 241 3.57 -13.33 -12.95
C CYS A 241 3.48 -14.82 -12.56
N ARG A 242 2.36 -15.43 -12.93
CA ARG A 242 2.15 -16.88 -12.72
C ARG A 242 3.09 -17.76 -13.54
N ASP A 243 3.62 -17.21 -14.66
CA ASP A 243 4.54 -17.90 -15.57
C ASP A 243 5.57 -16.91 -16.17
N ASN A 244 6.51 -17.42 -16.95
CA ASN A 244 7.61 -16.63 -17.54
C ASN A 244 7.29 -16.06 -18.93
N THR A 245 6.04 -16.13 -19.41
CA THR A 245 5.65 -15.70 -20.78
C THR A 245 6.07 -14.25 -21.08
N HIS A 246 5.95 -13.38 -20.12
CA HIS A 246 6.23 -11.94 -20.28
C HIS A 246 7.59 -11.49 -19.72
N GLU A 247 8.42 -12.40 -19.23
CA GLU A 247 9.70 -12.10 -18.57
C GLU A 247 10.58 -11.12 -19.37
N LYS A 248 10.84 -11.43 -20.64
CA LYS A 248 11.71 -10.60 -21.49
C LYS A 248 11.16 -9.18 -21.66
N ALA A 249 9.86 -9.04 -21.87
CA ALA A 249 9.21 -7.75 -22.07
C ALA A 249 9.22 -6.93 -20.78
N LEU A 250 8.90 -7.54 -19.63
CA LEU A 250 8.91 -6.89 -18.33
C LEU A 250 10.31 -6.47 -17.91
N ASN A 251 11.29 -7.35 -18.04
CA ASN A 251 12.69 -7.03 -17.74
C ASN A 251 13.18 -5.86 -18.58
N SER A 252 12.90 -5.86 -19.90
CA SER A 252 13.27 -4.76 -20.80
C SER A 252 12.52 -3.46 -20.46
N SER A 253 11.28 -3.54 -20.01
CA SER A 253 10.50 -2.36 -19.61
C SER A 253 11.01 -1.72 -18.34
N ILE A 254 11.54 -2.50 -17.40
CA ILE A 254 12.25 -1.94 -16.24
C ILE A 254 13.60 -1.40 -16.67
N PHE A 255 14.48 -2.25 -17.16
CA PHE A 255 15.80 -1.86 -17.61
C PHE A 255 16.07 -2.40 -19.02
N PRO A 256 16.44 -1.52 -19.98
CA PRO A 256 16.84 -0.10 -19.82
C PRO A 256 15.72 0.94 -20.05
N SER A 257 14.42 0.54 -20.10
CA SER A 257 13.39 1.46 -20.59
C SER A 257 12.97 2.53 -19.56
N LEU A 258 12.53 2.13 -18.36
CA LEU A 258 12.00 3.06 -17.37
C LEU A 258 12.98 3.42 -16.26
N GLN A 259 13.95 2.55 -15.98
CA GLN A 259 14.94 2.72 -14.92
C GLN A 259 16.35 2.49 -15.45
N GLY A 260 17.34 3.04 -14.72
CA GLY A 260 18.76 2.72 -14.86
C GLY A 260 19.18 1.71 -13.79
N GLY A 261 20.25 2.03 -13.02
CA GLY A 261 20.75 1.16 -11.96
C GLY A 261 19.72 0.86 -10.87
N PRO A 262 19.56 -0.40 -10.49
CA PRO A 262 18.68 -0.78 -9.39
C PRO A 262 19.24 -0.32 -8.04
N LEU A 263 18.35 -0.08 -7.08
CA LEU A 263 18.70 0.32 -5.71
C LEU A 263 19.02 -0.95 -4.90
N MET A 264 20.28 -1.40 -4.92
CA MET A 264 20.66 -2.68 -4.33
C MET A 264 20.46 -2.74 -2.81
N HIS A 265 20.61 -1.62 -2.10
CA HIS A 265 20.31 -1.51 -0.67
C HIS A 265 18.80 -1.66 -0.38
N VAL A 266 17.93 -1.18 -1.26
CA VAL A 266 16.48 -1.39 -1.14
C VAL A 266 16.10 -2.83 -1.48
N ILE A 267 16.74 -3.45 -2.49
CA ILE A 267 16.52 -4.87 -2.83
C ILE A 267 16.96 -5.77 -1.67
N ALA A 268 18.08 -5.46 -1.00
CA ALA A 268 18.47 -6.16 0.22
C ALA A 268 17.41 -6.05 1.33
N ALA A 269 16.88 -4.87 1.54
CA ALA A 269 15.81 -4.64 2.50
C ALA A 269 14.50 -5.37 2.12
N LYS A 270 14.17 -5.47 0.82
CA LYS A 270 13.07 -6.32 0.32
C LYS A 270 13.33 -7.80 0.66
N ALA A 271 14.57 -8.28 0.45
CA ALA A 271 14.93 -9.67 0.77
C ALA A 271 14.73 -9.98 2.26
N VAL A 272 15.05 -9.03 3.16
CA VAL A 272 14.79 -9.17 4.61
C VAL A 272 13.29 -9.24 4.87
N ALA A 273 12.51 -8.28 4.34
CA ALA A 273 11.07 -8.20 4.55
C ALA A 273 10.34 -9.45 4.05
N PHE A 274 10.73 -10.00 2.89
CA PHE A 274 10.15 -11.25 2.39
C PHE A 274 10.50 -12.46 3.26
N LYS A 275 11.70 -12.50 3.84
CA LYS A 275 12.07 -13.53 4.82
C LYS A 275 11.22 -13.43 6.09
N GLU A 276 10.96 -12.22 6.59
CA GLU A 276 10.05 -11.99 7.70
C GLU A 276 8.62 -12.43 7.36
N ALA A 277 8.14 -12.09 6.16
CA ALA A 277 6.79 -12.45 5.71
C ALA A 277 6.57 -13.96 5.53
N LEU A 278 7.63 -14.74 5.33
CA LEU A 278 7.58 -16.21 5.28
C LEU A 278 7.50 -16.86 6.67
N GLN A 279 7.69 -16.11 7.76
CA GLN A 279 7.64 -16.67 9.12
C GLN A 279 6.20 -16.85 9.63
N PRO A 280 5.96 -17.81 10.54
CA PRO A 280 4.64 -18.03 11.14
C PRO A 280 4.07 -16.80 11.86
N GLU A 281 4.92 -15.97 12.45
CA GLU A 281 4.55 -14.76 13.17
C GLU A 281 3.90 -13.72 12.24
N PHE A 282 4.30 -13.70 10.97
CA PHE A 282 3.70 -12.81 9.99
C PHE A 282 2.24 -13.19 9.68
N LYS A 283 1.90 -14.47 9.70
CA LYS A 283 0.50 -14.93 9.56
C LYS A 283 -0.34 -14.46 10.74
N GLN A 284 0.22 -14.50 11.95
CA GLN A 284 -0.45 -13.99 13.15
C GLN A 284 -0.68 -12.47 13.05
N TYR A 285 0.34 -11.74 12.59
CA TYR A 285 0.23 -10.30 12.29
C TYR A 285 -0.88 -10.02 11.28
N ALA A 286 -0.89 -10.68 10.13
CA ALA A 286 -1.89 -10.47 9.08
C ALA A 286 -3.32 -10.74 9.59
N LYS A 287 -3.52 -11.80 10.36
CA LYS A 287 -4.80 -12.11 11.01
C LYS A 287 -5.21 -11.01 12.00
N GLN A 288 -4.27 -10.55 12.84
CA GLN A 288 -4.55 -9.50 13.82
C GLN A 288 -4.88 -8.17 13.15
N VAL A 289 -4.26 -7.85 12.01
CA VAL A 289 -4.57 -6.66 11.20
C VAL A 289 -6.04 -6.63 10.81
N LYS A 290 -6.59 -7.75 10.32
CA LYS A 290 -8.02 -7.84 9.98
C LYS A 290 -8.92 -7.74 11.19
N ILE A 291 -8.57 -8.42 12.28
CA ILE A 291 -9.34 -8.36 13.54
C ILE A 291 -9.40 -6.93 14.04
N ASN A 292 -8.29 -6.22 14.08
CA ASN A 292 -8.24 -4.84 14.53
C ASN A 292 -9.06 -3.90 13.64
N ALA A 293 -8.98 -4.04 12.31
CA ALA A 293 -9.78 -3.25 11.38
C ALA A 293 -11.28 -3.47 11.59
N ALA A 294 -11.72 -4.73 11.67
CA ALA A 294 -13.12 -5.08 11.90
C ALA A 294 -13.63 -4.55 13.25
N ALA A 295 -12.83 -4.72 14.31
CA ALA A 295 -13.17 -4.24 15.65
C ALA A 295 -13.32 -2.71 15.69
N MET A 296 -12.41 -1.97 15.01
CA MET A 296 -12.54 -0.51 14.91
C MET A 296 -13.80 -0.10 14.14
N ALA A 297 -14.07 -0.72 12.98
CA ALA A 297 -15.23 -0.41 12.16
C ALA A 297 -16.55 -0.69 12.93
N GLU A 298 -16.66 -1.84 13.58
CA GLU A 298 -17.82 -2.19 14.42
C GLU A 298 -18.03 -1.20 15.57
N GLU A 299 -16.96 -0.79 16.24
CA GLU A 299 -17.06 0.12 17.37
C GLU A 299 -17.47 1.53 16.93
N LEU A 300 -16.95 2.01 15.79
CA LEU A 300 -17.37 3.28 15.20
C LEU A 300 -18.84 3.25 14.79
N VAL A 301 -19.35 2.13 14.25
CA VAL A 301 -20.79 1.97 13.96
C VAL A 301 -21.63 2.05 15.24
N LYS A 302 -21.21 1.43 16.34
CA LYS A 302 -21.91 1.54 17.64
C LYS A 302 -21.94 2.99 18.14
N ARG A 303 -20.93 3.78 17.79
CA ARG A 303 -20.86 5.21 18.11
C ARG A 303 -21.65 6.09 17.12
N GLY A 304 -22.39 5.49 16.18
CA GLY A 304 -23.25 6.19 15.22
C GLY A 304 -22.55 6.71 13.97
N LEU A 305 -21.30 6.31 13.71
CA LEU A 305 -20.59 6.66 12.49
C LEU A 305 -20.96 5.69 11.36
N ARG A 306 -20.98 6.20 10.12
CA ARG A 306 -21.23 5.39 8.93
C ARG A 306 -19.92 4.88 8.34
N ILE A 307 -19.84 3.57 8.15
CA ILE A 307 -18.75 2.91 7.45
C ILE A 307 -19.18 2.65 6.01
N VAL A 308 -18.38 3.07 5.03
CA VAL A 308 -18.61 2.76 3.62
C VAL A 308 -18.58 1.25 3.41
N SER A 309 -19.53 0.70 2.65
CA SER A 309 -19.81 -0.73 2.51
C SER A 309 -20.27 -1.44 3.81
N GLY A 310 -20.51 -0.70 4.89
CA GLY A 310 -21.03 -1.19 6.18
C GLY A 310 -20.04 -2.02 7.01
N ARG A 311 -18.94 -2.50 6.44
CA ARG A 311 -17.96 -3.37 7.10
C ARG A 311 -16.60 -3.34 6.39
N THR A 312 -15.61 -4.01 6.99
CA THR A 312 -14.34 -4.30 6.32
C THR A 312 -14.03 -5.80 6.36
N GLU A 313 -13.39 -6.28 5.30
CA GLU A 313 -12.87 -7.65 5.14
C GLU A 313 -11.34 -7.64 4.94
N SER A 314 -10.72 -6.46 5.13
CA SER A 314 -9.27 -6.23 4.94
C SER A 314 -8.69 -5.42 6.09
N HIS A 315 -7.60 -4.69 5.84
CA HIS A 315 -6.92 -3.81 6.79
C HIS A 315 -7.45 -2.37 6.76
N VAL A 316 -8.32 -2.03 5.82
CA VAL A 316 -8.72 -0.65 5.50
C VAL A 316 -10.23 -0.51 5.47
N PHE A 317 -10.72 0.65 5.89
CA PHE A 317 -12.11 1.06 5.71
C PHE A 317 -12.21 2.59 5.60
N LEU A 318 -13.33 3.05 5.05
CA LEU A 318 -13.67 4.47 4.96
C LEU A 318 -14.79 4.80 5.95
N VAL A 319 -14.65 5.94 6.60
CA VAL A 319 -15.70 6.54 7.43
C VAL A 319 -16.33 7.69 6.65
N ASP A 320 -17.65 7.61 6.43
CA ASP A 320 -18.43 8.69 5.88
C ASP A 320 -18.81 9.69 6.99
N LEU A 321 -18.35 10.92 6.84
CA LEU A 321 -18.54 12.00 7.81
C LEU A 321 -19.75 12.92 7.50
N GLN A 322 -20.45 12.69 6.39
CA GLN A 322 -21.63 13.50 6.01
C GLN A 322 -22.72 13.52 7.10
N PRO A 323 -23.07 12.39 7.74
CA PRO A 323 -24.06 12.40 8.82
C PRO A 323 -23.65 13.30 10.00
N MET A 324 -22.34 13.46 10.22
CA MET A 324 -21.81 14.32 11.28
C MET A 324 -21.63 15.79 10.84
N LYS A 325 -21.83 16.09 9.55
CA LYS A 325 -21.62 17.41 8.95
C LYS A 325 -20.18 17.94 9.12
N ILE A 326 -19.20 17.03 9.08
CA ILE A 326 -17.77 17.34 9.18
C ILE A 326 -17.13 16.97 7.85
N THR A 327 -16.18 17.78 7.37
CA THR A 327 -15.36 17.44 6.19
C THR A 327 -14.20 16.52 6.56
N GLY A 328 -13.72 15.74 5.60
CA GLY A 328 -12.51 14.92 5.78
C GLY A 328 -11.30 15.76 6.19
N LYS A 329 -11.17 16.97 5.62
CA LYS A 329 -10.11 17.92 5.97
C LYS A 329 -10.16 18.36 7.44
N ALA A 330 -11.34 18.67 7.96
CA ALA A 330 -11.51 19.06 9.36
C ALA A 330 -11.23 17.88 10.31
N ALA A 331 -11.72 16.70 9.96
CA ALA A 331 -11.48 15.47 10.73
C ALA A 331 -10.00 15.09 10.78
N GLU A 332 -9.29 15.12 9.63
CA GLU A 332 -7.84 14.88 9.54
C GLU A 332 -7.07 15.83 10.47
N ALA A 333 -7.40 17.12 10.45
CA ALA A 333 -6.74 18.12 11.28
C ALA A 333 -7.01 17.91 12.78
N ALA A 334 -8.27 17.64 13.18
CA ALA A 334 -8.63 17.43 14.57
C ALA A 334 -7.99 16.15 15.15
N LEU A 335 -8.06 15.05 14.41
CA LEU A 335 -7.41 13.77 14.79
C LEU A 335 -5.90 13.94 14.92
N GLY A 336 -5.26 14.68 14.00
CA GLY A 336 -3.82 14.98 14.08
C GLY A 336 -3.43 15.72 15.36
N LYS A 337 -4.24 16.70 15.82
CA LYS A 337 -4.04 17.38 17.10
C LYS A 337 -4.14 16.43 18.31
N ALA A 338 -4.94 15.38 18.18
CA ALA A 338 -5.10 14.34 19.20
C ALA A 338 -4.10 13.17 19.07
N HIS A 339 -3.06 13.32 18.26
CA HIS A 339 -2.03 12.30 17.96
C HIS A 339 -2.57 11.03 17.29
N ILE A 340 -3.64 11.16 16.53
CA ILE A 340 -4.20 10.10 15.68
C ILE A 340 -4.00 10.51 14.22
N THR A 341 -3.14 9.81 13.50
CA THR A 341 -2.78 10.13 12.11
C THR A 341 -3.66 9.34 11.15
N VAL A 342 -4.47 10.05 10.37
CA VAL A 342 -5.32 9.51 9.29
C VAL A 342 -5.13 10.34 8.03
N ASN A 343 -5.70 9.92 6.91
CA ASN A 343 -5.83 10.79 5.74
C ASN A 343 -7.31 11.03 5.41
N LYS A 344 -7.64 12.27 5.00
CA LYS A 344 -8.90 12.55 4.34
C LYS A 344 -9.02 11.73 3.06
N ASN A 345 -10.20 11.28 2.73
CA ASN A 345 -10.47 10.44 1.57
C ASN A 345 -11.86 10.72 1.00
N ALA A 346 -11.96 10.78 -0.32
CA ALA A 346 -13.25 10.80 -0.97
C ALA A 346 -14.02 9.50 -0.67
N ILE A 347 -15.33 9.62 -0.49
CA ILE A 347 -16.25 8.49 -0.44
C ILE A 347 -16.92 8.31 -1.80
N PRO A 348 -17.55 7.15 -2.10
CA PRO A 348 -18.31 6.98 -3.33
C PRO A 348 -19.38 8.09 -3.47
N ASN A 349 -19.43 8.70 -4.67
CA ASN A 349 -20.32 9.83 -4.98
C ASN A 349 -20.12 11.06 -4.04
N ASP A 350 -18.91 11.32 -3.61
CA ASP A 350 -18.58 12.41 -2.70
C ASP A 350 -19.01 13.78 -3.27
N PRO A 351 -19.84 14.57 -2.56
CA PRO A 351 -20.23 15.90 -2.99
C PRO A 351 -19.13 16.96 -2.87
N GLU A 352 -18.09 16.67 -2.09
CA GLU A 352 -16.99 17.59 -1.82
C GLU A 352 -15.86 17.48 -2.86
N LYS A 353 -15.08 18.56 -2.97
CA LYS A 353 -13.88 18.56 -3.83
C LYS A 353 -12.79 17.64 -3.27
N PRO A 354 -11.88 17.11 -4.12
CA PRO A 354 -10.83 16.15 -3.71
C PRO A 354 -9.91 16.63 -2.58
N PHE A 355 -9.71 17.94 -2.41
CA PHE A 355 -8.89 18.51 -1.33
C PHE A 355 -9.65 18.75 -0.01
N VAL A 356 -10.97 18.56 -0.01
CA VAL A 356 -11.85 18.70 1.16
C VAL A 356 -12.33 17.34 1.62
N THR A 357 -12.97 16.58 0.75
CA THR A 357 -13.56 15.24 0.94
C THR A 357 -14.64 15.18 2.04
N SER A 358 -15.47 14.15 1.98
CA SER A 358 -16.50 13.88 3.00
C SER A 358 -16.15 12.69 3.89
N GLY A 359 -14.97 12.12 3.75
CA GLY A 359 -14.55 10.95 4.52
C GLY A 359 -13.11 10.99 4.98
N ILE A 360 -12.79 10.02 5.83
CA ILE A 360 -11.43 9.65 6.22
C ILE A 360 -11.20 8.18 5.95
N ARG A 361 -9.95 7.82 5.65
CA ARG A 361 -9.51 6.43 5.49
C ARG A 361 -8.75 6.01 6.74
N ILE A 362 -9.11 4.85 7.28
CA ILE A 362 -8.48 4.24 8.45
C ILE A 362 -7.92 2.89 8.06
N GLY A 363 -6.69 2.60 8.49
CA GLY A 363 -6.02 1.32 8.34
C GLY A 363 -5.40 0.84 9.64
N SER A 364 -5.32 -0.47 9.81
CA SER A 364 -4.88 -1.10 11.05
C SER A 364 -3.48 -1.70 11.02
N ALA A 365 -2.76 -1.62 9.88
CA ALA A 365 -1.49 -2.32 9.71
C ALA A 365 -0.40 -1.81 10.68
N ALA A 366 -0.17 -0.49 10.74
CA ALA A 366 0.87 0.10 11.56
C ALA A 366 0.62 -0.08 13.08
N MET A 367 -0.62 0.16 13.53
CA MET A 367 -0.97 -0.07 14.94
C MET A 367 -0.80 -1.54 15.35
N THR A 368 -1.11 -2.49 14.45
CA THR A 368 -0.92 -3.91 14.71
C THR A 368 0.56 -4.28 14.78
N THR A 369 1.40 -3.69 13.92
CA THR A 369 2.87 -3.86 14.01
C THR A 369 3.42 -3.39 15.36
N ARG A 370 2.85 -2.33 15.95
CA ARG A 370 3.21 -1.87 17.30
C ARG A 370 2.81 -2.84 18.42
N GLY A 371 1.86 -3.75 18.15
CA GLY A 371 1.38 -4.72 19.13
C GLY A 371 -0.03 -4.47 19.66
N PHE A 372 -0.79 -3.53 19.08
CA PHE A 372 -2.19 -3.30 19.45
C PHE A 372 -3.02 -4.54 19.13
N ASN A 373 -3.85 -4.94 20.08
CA ASN A 373 -4.81 -6.03 19.95
C ASN A 373 -6.23 -5.52 19.72
N GLU A 374 -7.22 -6.41 19.65
CA GLU A 374 -8.63 -6.08 19.42
C GLU A 374 -9.20 -5.13 20.48
N ALA A 375 -8.85 -5.33 21.77
CA ALA A 375 -9.34 -4.46 22.85
C ALA A 375 -8.77 -3.05 22.72
N ASP A 376 -7.49 -2.91 22.38
CA ASP A 376 -6.84 -1.62 22.14
C ASP A 376 -7.45 -0.93 20.89
N ALA A 377 -7.79 -1.71 19.84
CA ALA A 377 -8.45 -1.21 18.63
C ALA A 377 -9.84 -0.62 18.94
N ARG A 378 -10.62 -1.27 19.80
CA ARG A 378 -11.93 -0.75 20.26
C ARG A 378 -11.79 0.52 21.11
N VAL A 379 -10.79 0.58 21.99
CA VAL A 379 -10.48 1.80 22.74
C VAL A 379 -10.12 2.93 21.79
N LEU A 380 -9.23 2.68 20.83
CA LEU A 380 -8.80 3.68 19.84
C LEU A 380 -9.97 4.17 18.97
N ALA A 381 -10.88 3.29 18.56
CA ALA A 381 -12.08 3.66 17.82
C ALA A 381 -12.99 4.61 18.62
N ASN A 382 -13.13 4.39 19.93
CA ASN A 382 -13.86 5.30 20.82
C ASN A 382 -13.17 6.67 20.90
N LEU A 383 -11.83 6.72 20.99
CA LEU A 383 -11.09 7.98 20.98
C LEU A 383 -11.25 8.73 19.65
N VAL A 384 -11.23 8.04 18.52
CA VAL A 384 -11.56 8.62 17.22
C VAL A 384 -12.95 9.24 17.22
N ALA A 385 -13.96 8.49 17.71
CA ALA A 385 -15.34 8.99 17.77
C ALA A 385 -15.47 10.20 18.71
N ASP A 386 -14.76 10.24 19.83
CA ASP A 386 -14.76 11.37 20.78
C ASP A 386 -14.21 12.65 20.13
N VAL A 387 -13.12 12.53 19.34
CA VAL A 387 -12.59 13.66 18.56
C VAL A 387 -13.57 14.13 17.51
N LEU A 388 -14.17 13.19 16.75
CA LEU A 388 -15.09 13.53 15.65
C LEU A 388 -16.41 14.14 16.15
N ALA A 389 -16.85 13.79 17.37
CA ALA A 389 -18.04 14.40 17.97
C ALA A 389 -17.85 15.88 18.31
N ASN A 390 -16.64 16.30 18.65
CA ASN A 390 -16.33 17.67 19.05
C ASN A 390 -14.93 18.08 18.52
N PRO A 391 -14.76 18.25 17.20
CA PRO A 391 -13.45 18.41 16.57
C PRO A 391 -12.76 19.75 16.86
N GLU A 392 -13.49 20.74 17.39
CA GLU A 392 -12.97 22.07 17.74
C GLU A 392 -12.79 22.26 19.26
N ASP A 393 -13.18 21.27 20.08
CA ASP A 393 -13.02 21.35 21.54
C ASP A 393 -11.58 20.99 21.95
N GLU A 394 -10.75 22.02 22.15
CA GLU A 394 -9.35 21.87 22.51
C GLU A 394 -9.14 21.10 23.83
N ALA A 395 -10.07 21.19 24.80
CA ALA A 395 -9.97 20.42 26.05
C ALA A 395 -10.21 18.92 25.80
N ASN A 396 -11.19 18.60 24.94
CA ASN A 396 -11.43 17.21 24.53
C ASN A 396 -10.24 16.66 23.72
N LEU A 397 -9.71 17.45 22.76
CA LEU A 397 -8.53 17.05 21.98
C LEU A 397 -7.32 16.79 22.86
N ALA A 398 -7.07 17.64 23.87
CA ALA A 398 -5.98 17.45 24.82
C ALA A 398 -6.15 16.16 25.65
N LYS A 399 -7.37 15.92 26.16
CA LYS A 399 -7.71 14.69 26.89
C LYS A 399 -7.50 13.43 26.07
N VAL A 400 -7.97 13.43 24.80
CA VAL A 400 -7.79 12.28 23.91
C VAL A 400 -6.30 12.07 23.60
N ARG A 401 -5.55 13.15 23.36
CA ARG A 401 -4.10 13.07 23.15
C ARG A 401 -3.35 12.41 24.29
N GLU A 402 -3.69 12.73 25.55
CA GLU A 402 -3.10 12.06 26.72
C GLU A 402 -3.38 10.56 26.72
N GLN A 403 -4.60 10.15 26.38
CA GLN A 403 -4.99 8.73 26.30
C GLN A 403 -4.28 8.00 25.16
N VAL A 404 -4.14 8.65 24.00
CA VAL A 404 -3.37 8.12 22.86
C VAL A 404 -1.91 7.95 23.21
N THR A 405 -1.31 8.96 23.85
CA THR A 405 0.09 8.88 24.32
C THR A 405 0.28 7.73 25.32
N ALA A 406 -0.66 7.51 26.22
CA ALA A 406 -0.61 6.37 27.14
C ALA A 406 -0.67 5.02 26.42
N LEU A 407 -1.49 4.88 25.37
CA LEU A 407 -1.51 3.68 24.52
C LEU A 407 -0.19 3.52 23.75
N CYS A 408 0.36 4.59 23.19
CA CYS A 408 1.64 4.58 22.49
C CYS A 408 2.80 4.14 23.39
N ASN A 409 2.82 4.60 24.64
CA ASN A 409 3.85 4.22 25.61
C ASN A 409 3.78 2.74 26.01
N LYS A 410 2.60 2.13 25.97
CA LYS A 410 2.42 0.70 26.19
C LYS A 410 3.04 -0.15 25.05
N TYR A 411 3.09 0.40 23.86
CA TYR A 411 3.55 -0.26 22.65
C TYR A 411 4.55 0.63 21.88
N PRO A 412 5.80 0.75 22.31
CA PRO A 412 6.80 1.53 21.61
C PRO A 412 7.04 0.98 20.18
N VAL A 413 7.31 1.88 19.24
CA VAL A 413 7.60 1.48 17.83
C VAL A 413 8.92 0.75 17.75
N TYR A 414 9.96 1.38 18.31
CA TYR A 414 11.30 0.83 18.47
C TYR A 414 11.73 0.99 19.91
N GLY A 415 12.48 0.05 20.41
CA GLY A 415 13.01 0.11 21.77
C GLY A 415 12.88 -1.22 22.51
N ALA A 416 13.71 -1.39 23.53
CA ALA A 416 13.81 -2.59 24.34
C ALA A 416 12.62 -2.72 25.28
#